data_755d49c6f7cfa489323b206852bd6853
#
_entry.id   755d49c6f7cfa489323b206852bd6853
#
_cell.length_a   1.000
_cell.length_b   1.000
_cell.length_c   1.000
_cell.angle_alpha   90.00
_cell.angle_beta   90.00
_cell.angle_gamma   90.00
#
_symmetry.space_group_name_H-M   'P 1'
#
loop_
_entity.id
_entity.type
_entity.pdbx_description
1 polymer ?
#
loop_
_entity_poly.entity_id
_entity_poly.type
_entity_poly.pdbx_seq_one_letter_code
_entity_poly.pdbx_strand_id
1 'polypeptide(L)'
;KKPDIRYKTLEKARHDELLATQSSILDTAAALLKAGGRLVYSTCTIDPAENEEQVAAFLARHPEFRVVRPAVAFPDGMTVGEHGALSVPTRTGMDGFFLCALQKTR
;
A
#
# COMPACT_ATOMS: atom_id res chain seq x y z
N LYS A 1 -26.02 21.46 -6.33
CA LYS A 1 -26.03 21.60 -4.91
C LYS A 1 -24.63 21.45 -4.34
N LYS A 2 -24.19 22.40 -3.58
CA LYS A 2 -22.84 22.38 -3.03
C LYS A 2 -22.69 21.29 -1.97
N PRO A 3 -21.58 20.56 -1.96
CA PRO A 3 -21.28 19.68 -0.85
C PRO A 3 -21.18 20.50 0.43
N ASP A 4 -21.70 19.96 1.50
CA ASP A 4 -21.57 20.56 2.81
C ASP A 4 -20.11 20.47 3.27
N ILE A 5 -19.59 21.53 3.85
CA ILE A 5 -18.23 21.53 4.42
C ILE A 5 -18.09 20.43 5.47
N ARG A 6 -19.14 20.19 6.24
CA ARG A 6 -19.17 19.12 7.23
C ARG A 6 -18.94 17.75 6.61
N TYR A 7 -19.54 17.51 5.44
CA TYR A 7 -19.38 16.25 4.73
C TYR A 7 -17.92 16.04 4.31
N LYS A 8 -17.31 17.08 3.76
CA LYS A 8 -15.89 17.01 3.37
C LYS A 8 -14.97 16.77 4.56
N THR A 9 -15.27 17.37 5.69
CA THR A 9 -14.51 17.16 6.92
C THR A 9 -14.63 15.71 7.41
N LEU A 10 -15.80 15.12 7.33
CA LEU A 10 -16.01 13.73 7.70
C LEU A 10 -15.30 12.77 6.77
N GLU A 11 -15.29 13.06 5.47
CA GLU A 11 -14.55 12.23 4.49
C GLU A 11 -13.05 12.24 4.77
N LYS A 12 -12.50 13.42 5.07
CA LYS A 12 -11.08 13.51 5.42
C LYS A 12 -10.78 12.74 6.69
N ALA A 13 -11.62 12.86 7.71
CA ALA A 13 -11.43 12.13 8.96
C ALA A 13 -11.48 10.61 8.75
N ARG A 14 -12.39 10.14 7.91
CA ARG A 14 -12.48 8.71 7.58
C ARG A 14 -11.25 8.23 6.81
N HIS A 15 -10.75 9.06 5.90
CA HIS A 15 -9.55 8.73 5.14
C HIS A 15 -8.33 8.64 6.05
N ASP A 16 -8.17 9.61 6.95
CA ASP A 16 -7.07 9.60 7.92
C ASP A 16 -7.15 8.39 8.84
N GLU A 17 -8.34 8.01 9.28
CA GLU A 17 -8.57 6.84 10.10
C GLU A 17 -8.22 5.55 9.35
N LEU A 18 -8.58 5.47 8.07
CA LEU A 18 -8.24 4.33 7.23
C LEU A 18 -6.71 4.19 7.10
N LEU A 19 -6.02 5.28 6.85
CA LEU A 19 -4.56 5.27 6.73
C LEU A 19 -3.90 4.83 8.04
N ALA A 20 -4.41 5.30 9.16
CA ALA A 20 -3.90 4.88 10.47
C ALA A 20 -4.14 3.39 10.72
N THR A 21 -5.28 2.88 10.32
CA THR A 21 -5.62 1.45 10.44
C THR A 21 -4.70 0.60 9.57
N GLN A 22 -4.47 1.00 8.33
CA GLN A 22 -3.55 0.31 7.42
C GLN A 22 -2.14 0.28 8.00
N SER A 23 -1.68 1.40 8.53
CA SER A 23 -0.36 1.51 9.15
C SER A 23 -0.24 0.56 10.35
N SER A 24 -1.25 0.50 11.19
CA SER A 24 -1.29 -0.38 12.35
C SER A 24 -1.25 -1.86 11.96
N ILE A 25 -1.98 -2.23 10.92
CA ILE A 25 -2.00 -3.61 10.41
C ILE A 25 -0.61 -3.99 9.89
N LEU A 26 0.05 -3.10 9.17
CA LEU A 26 1.40 -3.33 8.67
C LEU A 26 2.39 -3.52 9.82
N ASP A 27 2.31 -2.70 10.85
CA ASP A 27 3.19 -2.78 12.01
C ASP A 27 2.98 -4.10 12.77
N THR A 28 1.74 -4.53 12.93
CA THR A 28 1.41 -5.80 13.58
C THR A 28 1.96 -6.98 12.78
N ALA A 29 1.76 -6.97 11.46
CA ALA A 29 2.28 -8.01 10.59
C ALA A 29 3.80 -8.09 10.66
N ALA A 30 4.47 -6.92 10.68
CA ALA A 30 5.92 -6.85 10.79
C ALA A 30 6.43 -7.50 12.07
N ALA A 31 5.73 -7.28 13.19
CA ALA A 31 6.10 -7.85 14.47
C ALA A 31 5.96 -9.38 14.53
N LEU A 32 5.06 -9.93 13.73
CA LEU A 32 4.80 -11.37 13.68
C LEU A 32 5.75 -12.13 12.77
N LEU A 33 6.49 -11.45 11.92
CA LEU A 33 7.38 -12.09 10.96
C LEU A 33 8.76 -12.34 11.53
N LYS A 34 9.33 -13.48 11.15
CA LYS A 34 10.74 -13.80 11.46
C LYS A 34 11.64 -13.22 10.38
N ALA A 35 12.93 -13.11 10.66
CA ALA A 35 13.92 -12.73 9.66
C ALA A 35 13.79 -13.65 8.44
N GLY A 36 13.81 -13.08 7.24
CA GLY A 36 13.60 -13.82 6.01
C GLY A 36 12.14 -13.95 5.62
N GLY A 37 11.21 -13.65 6.51
CA GLY A 37 9.78 -13.69 6.22
C GLY A 37 9.36 -12.62 5.24
N ARG A 38 8.27 -12.88 4.50
CA ARG A 38 7.74 -11.96 3.52
C ARG A 38 6.35 -11.46 3.91
N LEU A 39 6.10 -10.21 3.58
CA LEU A 39 4.81 -9.54 3.77
C LEU A 39 4.36 -9.00 2.43
N VAL A 40 3.13 -9.31 2.04
CA VAL A 40 2.55 -8.74 0.82
C VAL A 40 1.48 -7.75 1.22
N TYR A 41 1.62 -6.52 0.75
CA TYR A 41 0.65 -5.45 0.97
C TYR A 41 -0.05 -5.14 -0.34
N SER A 42 -1.37 -5.20 -0.35
CA SER A 42 -2.14 -4.90 -1.55
C SER A 42 -3.37 -4.06 -1.21
N THR A 43 -3.79 -3.25 -2.17
CA THR A 43 -5.00 -2.45 -2.07
C THR A 43 -5.73 -2.49 -3.40
N CYS A 44 -7.03 -2.16 -3.37
CA CYS A 44 -7.85 -2.03 -4.57
C CYS A 44 -8.09 -0.55 -4.90
N THR A 45 -7.12 0.31 -4.66
CA THR A 45 -7.20 1.74 -4.91
C THR A 45 -5.97 2.23 -5.64
N ILE A 46 -6.09 3.35 -6.33
CA ILE A 46 -4.96 4.03 -6.96
C ILE A 46 -4.49 5.24 -6.13
N ASP A 47 -5.04 5.44 -4.94
CA ASP A 47 -4.67 6.55 -4.06
C ASP A 47 -3.23 6.38 -3.56
N PRO A 48 -2.31 7.29 -3.91
CA PRO A 48 -0.91 7.19 -3.47
C PRO A 48 -0.75 7.16 -1.95
N ALA A 49 -1.63 7.83 -1.21
CA ALA A 49 -1.55 7.86 0.25
C ALA A 49 -1.74 6.47 0.86
N GLU A 50 -2.55 5.61 0.22
CA GLU A 50 -2.77 4.24 0.67
C GLU A 50 -1.75 3.27 0.10
N ASN A 51 -1.02 3.65 -0.93
CA ASN A 51 -0.12 2.79 -1.68
C ASN A 51 1.35 3.15 -1.43
N GLU A 52 1.98 3.88 -2.34
CA GLU A 52 3.42 4.16 -2.27
C GLU A 52 3.79 4.93 -1.00
N GLU A 53 2.96 5.88 -0.57
CA GLU A 53 3.25 6.67 0.62
C GLU A 53 3.12 5.82 1.89
N GLN A 54 2.17 4.89 1.92
CA GLN A 54 2.02 3.97 3.05
C GLN A 54 3.24 3.03 3.15
N VAL A 55 3.71 2.51 2.02
CA VAL A 55 4.90 1.65 1.97
C VAL A 55 6.15 2.44 2.39
N ALA A 56 6.32 3.66 1.87
CA ALA A 56 7.47 4.50 2.23
C ALA A 56 7.49 4.79 3.73
N ALA A 57 6.34 5.10 4.32
CA ALA A 57 6.24 5.33 5.76
C ALA A 57 6.54 4.06 6.56
N PHE A 58 6.07 2.91 6.09
CA PHE A 58 6.36 1.62 6.72
C PHE A 58 7.88 1.35 6.72
N LEU A 59 8.54 1.54 5.59
CA LEU A 59 9.98 1.31 5.49
C LEU A 59 10.79 2.25 6.40
N ALA A 60 10.30 3.49 6.57
CA ALA A 60 10.94 4.43 7.48
C ALA A 60 10.81 3.97 8.95
N ARG A 61 9.70 3.34 9.32
CA ARG A 61 9.49 2.81 10.67
C ARG A 61 10.18 1.46 10.89
N HIS A 62 10.38 0.69 9.82
CA HIS A 62 10.90 -0.67 9.89
C HIS A 62 12.08 -0.84 8.93
N PRO A 63 13.26 -0.31 9.28
CA PRO A 63 14.44 -0.36 8.39
C PRO A 63 14.95 -1.78 8.13
N GLU A 64 14.46 -2.75 8.88
CA GLU A 64 14.79 -4.17 8.66
C GLU A 64 14.04 -4.79 7.48
N PHE A 65 13.11 -4.05 6.87
CA PHE A 65 12.36 -4.52 5.69
C PHE A 65 12.90 -3.88 4.41
N ARG A 66 12.74 -4.59 3.31
CA ARG A 66 13.03 -4.07 1.96
C ARG A 66 11.97 -4.53 0.98
N VAL A 67 11.77 -3.76 -0.07
CA VAL A 67 10.88 -4.15 -1.16
C VAL A 67 11.56 -5.23 -1.98
N VAL A 68 10.83 -6.30 -2.28
CA VAL A 68 11.32 -7.41 -3.09
C VAL A 68 10.35 -7.67 -4.23
N ARG A 69 10.83 -8.35 -5.27
CA ARG A 69 9.98 -8.75 -6.38
C ARG A 69 9.08 -9.90 -5.92
N PRO A 70 7.77 -9.83 -6.16
CA PRO A 70 6.89 -10.95 -5.81
C PRO A 70 7.22 -12.19 -6.66
N ALA A 71 6.78 -13.35 -6.16
CA ALA A 71 7.05 -14.62 -6.81
C ALA A 71 6.30 -14.79 -8.14
N VAL A 72 5.25 -14.01 -8.37
CA VAL A 72 4.44 -14.08 -9.59
C VAL A 72 4.79 -12.93 -10.54
N ALA A 73 4.67 -13.18 -11.84
CA ALA A 73 4.89 -12.13 -12.83
C ALA A 73 3.71 -11.16 -12.83
N PHE A 74 3.99 -9.87 -13.03
CA PHE A 74 2.95 -8.86 -13.17
C PHE A 74 2.34 -8.92 -14.57
N PRO A 75 1.03 -8.69 -14.70
CA PRO A 75 0.42 -8.52 -16.02
C PRO A 75 0.98 -7.28 -16.73
N ASP A 76 0.88 -7.28 -18.05
CA ASP A 76 1.25 -6.11 -18.83
C ASP A 76 0.40 -4.92 -18.42
N GLY A 77 0.98 -3.74 -18.50
CA GLY A 77 0.28 -2.49 -18.18
C GLY A 77 0.40 -2.04 -16.74
N MET A 78 1.03 -2.83 -15.88
CA MET A 78 1.32 -2.39 -14.52
C MET A 78 2.56 -1.51 -14.48
N THR A 79 2.49 -0.46 -13.67
CA THR A 79 3.63 0.41 -13.41
C THR A 79 4.37 -0.12 -12.19
N VAL A 80 5.63 -0.50 -12.36
CA VAL A 80 6.46 -1.01 -11.27
C VAL A 80 7.38 0.10 -10.81
N GLY A 81 7.29 0.46 -9.54
CA GLY A 81 8.10 1.50 -8.94
C GLY A 81 8.92 0.98 -7.76
N GLU A 82 9.59 1.91 -7.11
CA GLU A 82 10.43 1.61 -5.95
C GLU A 82 9.64 1.03 -4.78
N HIS A 83 8.39 1.43 -4.61
CA HIS A 83 7.55 1.05 -3.47
C HIS A 83 6.41 0.11 -3.86
N GLY A 84 6.48 -0.53 -5.01
CA GLY A 84 5.47 -1.50 -5.40
C GLY A 84 5.02 -1.35 -6.84
N ALA A 85 4.00 -2.10 -7.22
CA ALA A 85 3.45 -2.11 -8.56
C ALA A 85 2.00 -1.66 -8.56
N LEU A 86 1.65 -0.83 -9.50
CA LEU A 86 0.32 -0.23 -9.62
C LEU A 86 -0.32 -0.59 -10.94
N SER A 87 -1.56 -1.06 -10.89
CA SER A 87 -2.40 -1.25 -12.06
C SER A 87 -3.42 -0.11 -12.13
N VAL A 88 -3.45 0.58 -13.29
CA VAL A 88 -4.44 1.62 -13.54
C VAL A 88 -5.50 1.05 -14.47
N PRO A 89 -6.80 1.20 -14.17
CA PRO A 89 -7.87 0.53 -14.93
C PRO A 89 -7.82 0.76 -16.42
N THR A 90 -7.45 1.97 -16.85
CA THR A 90 -7.41 2.31 -18.26
C THR A 90 -6.28 1.61 -19.02
N ARG A 91 -5.30 1.04 -18.31
CA ARG A 91 -4.17 0.37 -18.96
C ARG A 91 -4.33 -1.14 -19.03
N THR A 92 -4.90 -1.73 -17.99
CA THR A 92 -4.92 -3.19 -17.85
C THR A 92 -6.29 -3.80 -18.07
N GLY A 93 -7.33 -2.97 -18.09
CA GLY A 93 -8.71 -3.44 -18.14
C GLY A 93 -9.20 -4.03 -16.82
N MET A 94 -8.39 -3.93 -15.76
CA MET A 94 -8.75 -4.35 -14.41
C MET A 94 -9.06 -3.13 -13.55
N ASP A 95 -9.70 -3.35 -12.41
CA ASP A 95 -9.87 -2.29 -11.41
C ASP A 95 -8.52 -1.82 -10.89
N GLY A 96 -8.46 -0.60 -10.36
CA GLY A 96 -7.24 -0.09 -9.75
C GLY A 96 -6.72 -1.04 -8.68
N PHE A 97 -5.41 -1.28 -8.69
CA PHE A 97 -4.82 -2.30 -7.83
C PHE A 97 -3.36 -1.97 -7.55
N PHE A 98 -2.95 -2.12 -6.31
CA PHE A 98 -1.57 -1.90 -5.89
C PHE A 98 -1.05 -3.13 -5.15
N LEU A 99 0.18 -3.50 -5.40
CA LEU A 99 0.83 -4.65 -4.76
C LEU A 99 2.26 -4.30 -4.40
N CYS A 100 2.67 -4.62 -3.19
CA CYS A 100 4.05 -4.49 -2.76
C CYS A 100 4.44 -5.71 -1.93
N ALA A 101 5.52 -6.38 -2.31
CA ALA A 101 6.11 -7.46 -1.53
C ALA A 101 7.29 -6.94 -0.75
N LEU A 102 7.34 -7.26 0.54
CA LEU A 102 8.37 -6.80 1.46
C LEU A 102 9.01 -8.01 2.13
N GLN A 103 10.30 -7.94 2.37
CA GLN A 103 11.00 -9.02 3.06
C GLN A 103 11.71 -8.48 4.29
N LYS A 104 11.58 -9.19 5.41
CA LYS A 104 12.28 -8.88 6.64
C LYS A 104 13.69 -9.46 6.55
N THR A 105 14.69 -8.59 6.64
CA THR A 105 16.09 -8.99 6.42
C THR A 105 16.78 -9.42 7.71
N ARG A 106 16.24 -9.02 8.87
CA ARG A 106 16.84 -9.37 10.16
C ARG A 106 15.87 -9.36 11.32
#